data_0ffc6e6b2dd465bc3678544f9173aecf
#
_entry.id   0ffc6e6b2dd465bc3678544f9173aecf
#
_cell.length_a   1.000
_cell.length_b   1.000
_cell.length_c   1.000
_cell.angle_alpha   90.00
_cell.angle_beta   90.00
_cell.angle_gamma   90.00
#
_symmetry.space_group_name_H-M   'P 1'
#
loop_
_entity.id
_entity.type
_entity.pdbx_description
1 polymer ?
#
loop_
_entity_poly.entity_id
_entity_poly.type
_entity_poly.pdbx_seq_one_letter_code
_entity_poly.pdbx_strand_id
1 'polypeptide(L)'
;MSIQVFGLPVSRGVAIGRAVLVASSRVDVAHYFVDASEVESEVLRLRDARDEVAAELTTLKAEVSEESHAELAALLDVHLMMLHDEMLAEATKQWIIERHYNAEWAMSAQLEVLARQFDEMEDDYLRERKADLEQVAERILKALARVADPLASSGVHGVPRDFAGEDPLILVANDIAPADMLQFKRSVFTGFVTDVGGRTSHTAIVARSMDIPAVVGAREASRIVRQDDWLVIDGDAGVLIVNPSPIILEEYRFRQRQSEVERARLNRLRHTPSVTLDGQSVELLANIEMPRDAGAVIDAGAVGVGLFRSEFLFMNRGGNLPDEDEQFIAYREVVEALKGLPVTIRTVDIGADKPLERMSAHELRHEHTLNPALGLRAIRWSLSEPEMFGQQLRAILRASAFGKVRILIPMVAHLSEVHRVRQALDRAQAELRARGVPFTDVELGAMIEVPAAALMLPSLLRYFDFVSIGTNDLIQYTLAIDRADEAVSHLYDPWHPAVLHLIAQTISQANALGKGVCVCGEMAGDPAFTELLLAMGLRSLSMHPAQVSSIKQRVLRCDARALSSYLPTVLEADAPQDACAALMRQR
;
A
#
# COMPACT_ATOMS: atom_id res chain seq x y z
N MET A 1 -20.91 18.14 19.83
CA MET A 1 -19.57 18.39 20.40
C MET A 1 -18.55 17.87 19.41
N SER A 2 -17.58 18.66 18.95
CA SER A 2 -16.58 18.17 18.01
C SER A 2 -15.51 17.38 18.78
N ILE A 3 -15.22 16.15 18.36
CA ILE A 3 -14.21 15.30 18.96
C ILE A 3 -13.00 15.26 17.99
N GLN A 4 -11.80 15.39 18.54
CA GLN A 4 -10.56 15.24 17.77
C GLN A 4 -9.88 13.93 18.16
N VAL A 5 -9.53 13.13 17.17
CA VAL A 5 -8.76 11.89 17.30
C VAL A 5 -7.45 12.08 16.55
N PHE A 6 -6.34 11.68 17.16
CA PHE A 6 -5.00 11.82 16.58
C PHE A 6 -4.49 10.46 16.14
N GLY A 7 -3.88 10.44 14.96
CA GLY A 7 -3.21 9.28 14.41
C GLY A 7 -1.95 9.69 13.66
N LEU A 8 -1.43 8.81 12.85
CA LEU A 8 -0.25 9.05 12.04
C LEU A 8 -0.66 9.58 10.65
N PRO A 9 -0.10 10.71 10.21
CA PRO A 9 -0.32 11.22 8.87
C PRO A 9 0.33 10.30 7.83
N VAL A 10 -0.45 9.86 6.85
CA VAL A 10 0.01 8.90 5.83
C VAL A 10 -0.11 9.44 4.42
N SER A 11 -1.24 10.04 4.09
CA SER A 11 -1.47 10.67 2.79
C SER A 11 -2.03 12.07 3.00
N ARG A 12 -1.43 13.03 2.31
CA ARG A 12 -1.66 14.46 2.51
C ARG A 12 -3.03 14.93 2.01
N GLY A 13 -3.47 16.07 2.53
CA GLY A 13 -4.66 16.77 2.11
C GLY A 13 -5.80 16.71 3.11
N VAL A 14 -6.92 17.32 2.74
CA VAL A 14 -8.12 17.41 3.58
C VAL A 14 -9.27 16.66 2.90
N ALA A 15 -9.88 15.72 3.62
CA ALA A 15 -11.13 15.10 3.21
C ALA A 15 -12.27 15.53 4.15
N ILE A 16 -13.42 15.80 3.58
CA ILE A 16 -14.65 16.15 4.30
C ILE A 16 -15.75 15.26 3.75
N GLY A 17 -16.44 14.52 4.62
CA GLY A 17 -17.49 13.60 4.16
C GLY A 17 -18.22 12.90 5.28
N ARG A 18 -19.09 11.96 4.88
CA ARG A 18 -19.85 11.10 5.79
C ARG A 18 -19.08 9.84 6.13
N ALA A 19 -19.14 9.42 7.38
CA ALA A 19 -18.52 8.19 7.84
C ALA A 19 -19.16 6.94 7.24
N VAL A 20 -18.33 6.04 6.74
CA VAL A 20 -18.71 4.67 6.41
C VAL A 20 -17.84 3.75 7.25
N LEU A 21 -18.48 3.02 8.17
CA LEU A 21 -17.80 2.08 9.05
C LEU A 21 -17.64 0.73 8.35
N VAL A 22 -16.42 0.21 8.34
CA VAL A 22 -16.14 -1.17 7.92
C VAL A 22 -15.82 -1.98 9.16
N ALA A 23 -16.70 -2.94 9.46
CA ALA A 23 -16.51 -3.82 10.60
C ALA A 23 -15.34 -4.78 10.34
N SER A 24 -14.48 -4.95 11.32
CA SER A 24 -13.49 -6.02 11.31
C SER A 24 -14.19 -7.35 11.60
N SER A 25 -14.67 -8.04 10.57
CA SER A 25 -15.14 -9.41 10.75
C SER A 25 -13.92 -10.35 10.83
N ARG A 26 -14.00 -11.35 11.71
CA ARG A 26 -13.01 -12.46 11.76
C ARG A 26 -13.05 -13.32 10.47
N VAL A 27 -14.05 -13.08 9.62
CA VAL A 27 -14.17 -13.68 8.28
C VAL A 27 -13.74 -12.63 7.29
N ASP A 28 -12.72 -12.93 6.51
CA ASP A 28 -12.22 -12.08 5.42
C ASP A 28 -13.27 -12.06 4.30
N VAL A 29 -14.15 -11.06 4.32
CA VAL A 29 -15.27 -10.93 3.38
C VAL A 29 -15.11 -9.67 2.54
N ALA A 30 -15.32 -9.80 1.25
CA ALA A 30 -15.23 -8.68 0.34
C ALA A 30 -16.35 -7.64 0.58
N HIS A 31 -15.98 -6.37 0.66
CA HIS A 31 -16.90 -5.25 0.79
C HIS A 31 -16.95 -4.46 -0.52
N TYR A 32 -18.09 -4.46 -1.22
CA TYR A 32 -18.27 -3.73 -2.47
C TYR A 32 -19.71 -3.23 -2.64
N PHE A 33 -19.86 -2.22 -3.49
CA PHE A 33 -21.18 -1.74 -3.88
C PHE A 33 -21.75 -2.57 -5.02
N VAL A 34 -23.04 -2.87 -4.96
CA VAL A 34 -23.77 -3.58 -6.01
C VAL A 34 -24.53 -2.59 -6.92
N ASP A 35 -24.63 -2.93 -8.19
CA ASP A 35 -25.41 -2.13 -9.13
C ASP A 35 -26.91 -2.18 -8.80
N ALA A 36 -27.66 -1.12 -9.12
CA ALA A 36 -29.11 -1.04 -8.85
C ALA A 36 -29.90 -2.22 -9.48
N SER A 37 -29.42 -2.78 -10.58
CA SER A 37 -29.99 -3.97 -11.23
C SER A 37 -29.73 -5.28 -10.49
N GLU A 38 -28.76 -5.31 -9.58
CA GLU A 38 -28.31 -6.50 -8.84
C GLU A 38 -28.81 -6.53 -7.39
N VAL A 39 -29.36 -5.40 -6.90
CA VAL A 39 -29.85 -5.27 -5.51
C VAL A 39 -30.83 -6.38 -5.15
N GLU A 40 -31.76 -6.73 -6.04
CA GLU A 40 -32.74 -7.78 -5.77
C GLU A 40 -32.10 -9.16 -5.67
N SER A 41 -31.11 -9.45 -6.52
CA SER A 41 -30.37 -10.71 -6.46
C SER A 41 -29.52 -10.82 -5.20
N GLU A 42 -28.97 -9.70 -4.72
CA GLU A 42 -28.17 -9.64 -3.50
C GLU A 42 -29.02 -9.84 -2.24
N VAL A 43 -30.24 -9.28 -2.22
CA VAL A 43 -31.23 -9.53 -1.16
C VAL A 43 -31.64 -11.02 -1.13
N LEU A 44 -31.81 -11.65 -2.29
CA LEU A 44 -32.10 -13.08 -2.39
C LEU A 44 -30.92 -13.91 -1.86
N ARG A 45 -29.70 -13.56 -2.21
CA ARG A 45 -28.47 -14.22 -1.72
C ARG A 45 -28.34 -14.18 -0.19
N LEU A 46 -28.63 -13.03 0.43
CA LEU A 46 -28.68 -12.89 1.88
C LEU A 46 -29.75 -13.80 2.50
N ARG A 47 -30.94 -13.84 1.90
CA ARG A 47 -32.03 -14.69 2.39
C ARG A 47 -31.65 -16.17 2.31
N ASP A 48 -31.12 -16.60 1.17
CA ASP A 48 -30.77 -18.00 0.93
C ASP A 48 -29.66 -18.46 1.90
N ALA A 49 -28.66 -17.62 2.19
CA ALA A 49 -27.62 -17.88 3.19
C ALA A 49 -28.20 -18.01 4.62
N ARG A 50 -29.16 -17.17 4.99
CA ARG A 50 -29.88 -17.27 6.26
C ARG A 50 -30.68 -18.56 6.37
N ASP A 51 -31.39 -18.93 5.32
CA ASP A 51 -32.19 -20.15 5.27
C ASP A 51 -31.29 -21.40 5.37
N GLU A 52 -30.10 -21.40 4.74
CA GLU A 52 -29.07 -22.43 4.88
C GLU A 52 -28.62 -22.58 6.34
N VAL A 53 -28.28 -21.48 7.01
CA VAL A 53 -27.85 -21.49 8.43
C VAL A 53 -28.98 -21.95 9.34
N ALA A 54 -30.23 -21.55 9.07
CA ALA A 54 -31.40 -22.00 9.83
C ALA A 54 -31.62 -23.52 9.70
N ALA A 55 -31.46 -24.07 8.50
CA ALA A 55 -31.55 -25.52 8.27
C ALA A 55 -30.42 -26.27 8.97
N GLU A 56 -29.18 -25.76 8.93
CA GLU A 56 -28.03 -26.33 9.66
C GLU A 56 -28.29 -26.38 11.17
N LEU A 57 -28.70 -25.26 11.77
CA LEU A 57 -28.99 -25.20 13.22
C LEU A 57 -30.16 -26.08 13.61
N THR A 58 -31.19 -26.20 12.78
CA THR A 58 -32.32 -27.09 13.01
C THR A 58 -31.90 -28.56 12.99
N THR A 59 -31.01 -28.94 12.07
CA THR A 59 -30.43 -30.27 11.96
C THR A 59 -29.58 -30.60 13.19
N LEU A 60 -28.69 -29.68 13.59
CA LEU A 60 -27.88 -29.82 14.80
C LEU A 60 -28.76 -29.97 16.06
N LYS A 61 -29.86 -29.21 16.15
CA LYS A 61 -30.80 -29.32 17.28
C LYS A 61 -31.48 -30.70 17.32
N ALA A 62 -31.81 -31.27 16.16
CA ALA A 62 -32.44 -32.59 16.10
C ALA A 62 -31.48 -33.74 16.49
N GLU A 63 -30.17 -33.54 16.31
CA GLU A 63 -29.12 -34.49 16.71
C GLU A 63 -28.79 -34.45 18.20
N VAL A 64 -29.13 -33.36 18.89
CA VAL A 64 -28.95 -33.20 20.34
C VAL A 64 -30.08 -33.89 21.06
N SER A 65 -29.79 -35.04 21.70
CA SER A 65 -30.80 -35.77 22.48
C SER A 65 -31.26 -34.98 23.73
N GLU A 66 -32.56 -34.87 23.94
CA GLU A 66 -33.20 -34.00 24.94
C GLU A 66 -32.77 -34.27 26.41
N GLU A 67 -32.21 -35.43 26.72
CA GLU A 67 -31.88 -35.78 28.11
C GLU A 67 -30.46 -35.39 28.57
N SER A 68 -29.52 -35.17 27.68
CA SER A 68 -28.11 -34.95 28.05
C SER A 68 -27.60 -33.53 27.84
N HIS A 69 -28.28 -32.68 27.06
CA HIS A 69 -27.76 -31.36 26.64
C HIS A 69 -28.85 -30.29 26.49
N ALA A 70 -29.76 -30.18 27.47
CA ALA A 70 -30.85 -29.20 27.47
C ALA A 70 -30.37 -27.74 27.32
N GLU A 71 -29.19 -27.40 27.88
CA GLU A 71 -28.60 -26.07 27.77
C GLU A 71 -28.15 -25.78 26.32
N LEU A 72 -27.58 -26.77 25.62
CA LEU A 72 -27.16 -26.62 24.21
C LEU A 72 -28.36 -26.48 23.27
N ALA A 73 -29.44 -27.23 23.50
CA ALA A 73 -30.67 -27.10 22.75
C ALA A 73 -31.32 -25.71 22.95
N ALA A 74 -31.31 -25.17 24.17
CA ALA A 74 -31.78 -23.82 24.46
C ALA A 74 -30.93 -22.74 23.77
N LEU A 75 -29.60 -22.90 23.69
CA LEU A 75 -28.71 -22.00 22.97
C LEU A 75 -29.00 -22.00 21.45
N LEU A 76 -29.21 -23.19 20.87
CA LEU A 76 -29.57 -23.31 19.45
C LEU A 76 -30.95 -22.66 19.16
N ASP A 77 -31.90 -22.73 20.10
CA ASP A 77 -33.18 -22.02 19.96
C ASP A 77 -33.00 -20.49 19.96
N VAL A 78 -32.11 -19.97 20.80
CA VAL A 78 -31.77 -18.55 20.81
C VAL A 78 -31.13 -18.13 19.49
N HIS A 79 -30.20 -18.90 18.94
CA HIS A 79 -29.58 -18.61 17.66
C HIS A 79 -30.61 -18.63 16.50
N LEU A 80 -31.53 -19.61 16.51
CA LEU A 80 -32.63 -19.66 15.53
C LEU A 80 -33.56 -18.44 15.65
N MET A 81 -33.84 -17.98 16.88
CA MET A 81 -34.64 -16.79 17.11
C MET A 81 -33.94 -15.53 16.61
N MET A 82 -32.64 -15.39 16.86
CA MET A 82 -31.83 -14.28 16.36
C MET A 82 -31.77 -14.22 14.81
N LEU A 83 -31.70 -15.38 14.14
CA LEU A 83 -31.74 -15.45 12.66
C LEU A 83 -33.02 -14.88 12.07
N HIS A 84 -34.15 -14.96 12.80
CA HIS A 84 -35.47 -14.49 12.36
C HIS A 84 -35.82 -13.12 12.93
N ASP A 85 -34.93 -12.51 13.72
CA ASP A 85 -35.14 -11.19 14.29
C ASP A 85 -35.20 -10.11 13.19
N GLU A 86 -36.19 -9.25 13.24
CA GLU A 86 -36.39 -8.16 12.28
C GLU A 86 -35.21 -7.18 12.25
N MET A 87 -34.59 -6.93 13.41
CA MET A 87 -33.45 -6.02 13.52
C MET A 87 -32.19 -6.56 12.83
N LEU A 88 -32.02 -7.88 12.76
CA LEU A 88 -30.92 -8.48 12.01
C LEU A 88 -31.31 -8.68 10.54
N ALA A 89 -32.52 -9.16 10.26
CA ALA A 89 -32.97 -9.56 8.94
C ALA A 89 -33.35 -8.38 8.03
N GLU A 90 -34.37 -7.59 8.45
CA GLU A 90 -34.88 -6.49 7.63
C GLU A 90 -33.93 -5.28 7.62
N ALA A 91 -33.26 -4.97 8.74
CA ALA A 91 -32.31 -3.88 8.76
C ALA A 91 -31.09 -4.17 7.84
N THR A 92 -30.57 -5.41 7.82
CA THR A 92 -29.51 -5.78 6.86
C THR A 92 -29.96 -5.64 5.42
N LYS A 93 -31.18 -6.05 5.11
CA LYS A 93 -31.76 -5.87 3.78
C LYS A 93 -31.90 -4.38 3.38
N GLN A 94 -32.22 -3.50 4.34
CA GLN A 94 -32.27 -2.05 4.09
C GLN A 94 -30.89 -1.50 3.71
N TRP A 95 -29.79 -1.95 4.32
CA TRP A 95 -28.44 -1.59 3.92
C TRP A 95 -28.17 -1.94 2.44
N ILE A 96 -28.62 -3.11 1.98
CA ILE A 96 -28.47 -3.51 0.57
C ILE A 96 -29.29 -2.59 -0.33
N ILE A 97 -30.56 -2.30 0.02
CA ILE A 97 -31.48 -1.53 -0.83
C ILE A 97 -31.11 -0.05 -0.87
N GLU A 98 -30.83 0.56 0.29
CA GLU A 98 -30.63 2.02 0.40
C GLU A 98 -29.18 2.44 0.13
N ARG A 99 -28.21 1.57 0.49
CA ARG A 99 -26.78 1.87 0.40
C ARG A 99 -26.05 1.08 -0.68
N HIS A 100 -26.74 0.16 -1.34
CA HIS A 100 -26.17 -0.70 -2.38
C HIS A 100 -24.95 -1.50 -1.91
N TYR A 101 -24.91 -1.88 -0.62
CA TYR A 101 -23.88 -2.75 -0.08
C TYR A 101 -24.12 -4.19 -0.55
N ASN A 102 -23.05 -4.96 -0.78
CA ASN A 102 -23.18 -6.41 -0.92
C ASN A 102 -23.65 -7.05 0.39
N ALA A 103 -24.15 -8.27 0.35
CA ALA A 103 -24.76 -8.93 1.52
C ALA A 103 -23.80 -9.05 2.70
N GLU A 104 -22.53 -9.33 2.45
CA GLU A 104 -21.51 -9.44 3.49
C GLU A 104 -21.28 -8.11 4.19
N TRP A 105 -21.12 -7.04 3.43
CA TRP A 105 -20.94 -5.71 4.00
C TRP A 105 -22.17 -5.23 4.77
N ALA A 106 -23.36 -5.43 4.19
CA ALA A 106 -24.62 -5.09 4.83
C ALA A 106 -24.79 -5.83 6.18
N MET A 107 -24.45 -7.13 6.23
CA MET A 107 -24.47 -7.92 7.46
C MET A 107 -23.46 -7.40 8.49
N SER A 108 -22.22 -7.10 8.05
CA SER A 108 -21.19 -6.57 8.93
C SER A 108 -21.55 -5.20 9.50
N ALA A 109 -22.10 -4.30 8.68
CA ALA A 109 -22.55 -2.98 9.10
C ALA A 109 -23.69 -3.07 10.13
N GLN A 110 -24.65 -3.95 9.91
CA GLN A 110 -25.76 -4.17 10.85
C GLN A 110 -25.29 -4.80 12.17
N LEU A 111 -24.35 -5.74 12.07
CA LEU A 111 -23.73 -6.34 13.26
C LEU A 111 -23.07 -5.28 14.14
N GLU A 112 -22.35 -4.34 13.54
CA GLU A 112 -21.69 -3.24 14.27
C GLU A 112 -22.71 -2.35 14.99
N VAL A 113 -23.83 -2.03 14.33
CA VAL A 113 -24.91 -1.24 14.94
C VAL A 113 -25.49 -1.97 16.16
N LEU A 114 -25.80 -3.25 16.01
CA LEU A 114 -26.36 -4.06 17.09
C LEU A 114 -25.35 -4.28 18.23
N ALA A 115 -24.08 -4.57 17.89
CA ALA A 115 -23.02 -4.75 18.87
C ALA A 115 -22.86 -3.52 19.78
N ARG A 116 -22.92 -2.30 19.21
CA ARG A 116 -22.87 -1.05 19.99
C ARG A 116 -24.09 -0.87 20.90
N GLN A 117 -25.29 -1.23 20.41
CA GLN A 117 -26.49 -1.17 21.24
C GLN A 117 -26.37 -2.09 22.46
N PHE A 118 -25.80 -3.29 22.29
CA PHE A 118 -25.53 -4.20 23.40
C PHE A 118 -24.45 -3.66 24.36
N ASP A 119 -23.42 -3.01 23.85
CA ASP A 119 -22.36 -2.41 24.67
C ASP A 119 -22.86 -1.20 25.51
N GLU A 120 -23.90 -0.49 25.04
CA GLU A 120 -24.53 0.63 25.74
C GLU A 120 -25.54 0.17 26.80
N MET A 121 -25.89 -1.12 26.86
CA MET A 121 -26.83 -1.67 27.88
C MET A 121 -26.15 -1.81 29.24
N GLU A 122 -26.86 -1.42 30.30
CA GLU A 122 -26.37 -1.53 31.68
C GLU A 122 -26.44 -2.97 32.27
N ASP A 123 -27.22 -3.87 31.63
CA ASP A 123 -27.43 -5.24 32.06
C ASP A 123 -26.37 -6.20 31.55
N ASP A 124 -25.58 -6.81 32.44
CA ASP A 124 -24.50 -7.75 32.11
C ASP A 124 -25.00 -8.97 31.33
N TYR A 125 -26.21 -9.48 31.64
CA TYR A 125 -26.80 -10.61 30.92
C TYR A 125 -27.10 -10.29 29.45
N LEU A 126 -27.58 -9.08 29.17
CA LEU A 126 -27.83 -8.63 27.79
C LEU A 126 -26.53 -8.40 27.05
N ARG A 127 -25.47 -7.94 27.72
CA ARG A 127 -24.13 -7.79 27.09
C ARG A 127 -23.51 -9.14 26.69
N GLU A 128 -23.77 -10.22 27.43
CA GLU A 128 -23.33 -11.58 27.06
C GLU A 128 -23.98 -12.05 25.74
N ARG A 129 -25.20 -11.58 25.43
CA ARG A 129 -25.90 -11.89 24.17
C ARG A 129 -25.22 -11.32 22.91
N LYS A 130 -24.32 -10.34 23.06
CA LYS A 130 -23.50 -9.84 21.96
C LYS A 130 -22.66 -10.97 21.33
N ALA A 131 -22.07 -11.84 22.14
CA ALA A 131 -21.28 -12.97 21.65
C ALA A 131 -22.13 -13.97 20.83
N ASP A 132 -23.37 -14.21 21.23
CA ASP A 132 -24.29 -15.08 20.50
C ASP A 132 -24.65 -14.45 19.13
N LEU A 133 -24.91 -13.14 19.11
CA LEU A 133 -25.19 -12.40 17.87
C LEU A 133 -23.99 -12.43 16.91
N GLU A 134 -22.78 -12.21 17.42
CA GLU A 134 -21.53 -12.30 16.63
C GLU A 134 -21.35 -13.70 16.01
N GLN A 135 -21.65 -14.77 16.75
CA GLN A 135 -21.59 -16.14 16.26
C GLN A 135 -22.63 -16.41 15.14
N VAL A 136 -23.86 -15.92 15.29
CA VAL A 136 -24.90 -16.07 14.27
C VAL A 136 -24.52 -15.32 12.99
N ALA A 137 -24.05 -14.08 13.12
CA ALA A 137 -23.59 -13.29 11.99
C ALA A 137 -22.40 -13.92 11.28
N GLU A 138 -21.43 -14.48 12.02
CA GLU A 138 -20.27 -15.20 11.46
C GLU A 138 -20.71 -16.43 10.64
N ARG A 139 -21.73 -17.17 11.07
CA ARG A 139 -22.30 -18.29 10.31
C ARG A 139 -22.93 -17.83 9.00
N ILE A 140 -23.70 -16.73 9.02
CA ILE A 140 -24.30 -16.16 7.82
C ILE A 140 -23.19 -15.70 6.84
N LEU A 141 -22.15 -15.02 7.33
CA LEU A 141 -21.02 -14.59 6.51
C LEU A 141 -20.28 -15.79 5.88
N LYS A 142 -20.09 -16.88 6.61
CA LYS A 142 -19.52 -18.12 6.07
C LYS A 142 -20.42 -18.77 5.00
N ALA A 143 -21.73 -18.75 5.19
CA ALA A 143 -22.68 -19.26 4.20
C ALA A 143 -22.65 -18.38 2.94
N LEU A 144 -22.65 -17.05 3.06
CA LEU A 144 -22.49 -16.12 1.94
C LEU A 144 -21.19 -16.36 1.16
N ALA A 145 -20.07 -16.62 1.85
CA ALA A 145 -18.79 -16.90 1.21
C ALA A 145 -18.78 -18.24 0.43
N ARG A 146 -19.59 -19.22 0.81
CA ARG A 146 -19.73 -20.51 0.08
C ARG A 146 -20.58 -20.37 -1.20
N VAL A 147 -21.55 -19.46 -1.20
CA VAL A 147 -22.48 -19.22 -2.31
C VAL A 147 -21.86 -18.32 -3.39
N ALA A 148 -20.72 -17.65 -3.09
CA ALA A 148 -20.00 -16.85 -4.07
C ALA A 148 -19.42 -17.75 -5.17
N ASP A 149 -20.09 -17.75 -6.35
CA ASP A 149 -19.68 -18.51 -7.55
C ASP A 149 -18.25 -18.10 -7.97
N PRO A 150 -17.30 -19.05 -8.12
CA PRO A 150 -15.94 -18.75 -8.57
C PRO A 150 -15.86 -18.10 -9.96
N LEU A 151 -16.95 -18.13 -10.73
CA LEU A 151 -17.05 -17.50 -12.06
C LEU A 151 -17.56 -16.04 -12.06
N ALA A 152 -18.10 -15.54 -10.95
CA ALA A 152 -18.58 -14.16 -10.83
C ALA A 152 -17.46 -13.14 -10.53
N SER A 153 -16.26 -13.59 -10.19
CA SER A 153 -15.12 -12.75 -9.81
C SER A 153 -14.42 -12.03 -10.97
N SER A 154 -14.88 -12.17 -12.22
CA SER A 154 -14.30 -11.51 -13.40
C SER A 154 -15.08 -10.28 -13.91
N GLY A 155 -16.12 -9.85 -13.20
CA GLY A 155 -16.90 -8.66 -13.54
C GLY A 155 -16.42 -7.42 -12.78
N VAL A 156 -15.81 -6.48 -13.49
CA VAL A 156 -15.51 -5.14 -13.00
C VAL A 156 -16.83 -4.42 -12.75
N HIS A 157 -17.37 -4.49 -11.54
CA HIS A 157 -18.56 -3.73 -11.18
C HIS A 157 -18.14 -2.30 -10.81
N GLY A 158 -18.38 -1.37 -11.75
CA GLY A 158 -18.24 0.06 -11.50
C GLY A 158 -19.20 0.51 -10.39
N VAL A 159 -18.79 1.50 -9.61
CA VAL A 159 -19.66 2.23 -8.68
C VAL A 159 -20.92 2.66 -9.46
N PRO A 160 -22.13 2.36 -8.98
CA PRO A 160 -23.34 2.86 -9.62
C PRO A 160 -23.25 4.38 -9.74
N ARG A 161 -23.40 4.90 -10.96
CA ARG A 161 -23.42 6.36 -11.21
C ARG A 161 -24.58 7.08 -10.51
N ASP A 162 -25.52 6.31 -9.96
CA ASP A 162 -26.73 6.78 -9.29
C ASP A 162 -26.64 6.76 -7.76
N PHE A 163 -25.43 6.60 -7.17
CA PHE A 163 -25.24 6.91 -5.75
C PHE A 163 -25.30 8.42 -5.58
N ALA A 164 -26.51 8.98 -5.77
CA ALA A 164 -26.85 10.38 -5.61
C ALA A 164 -27.05 10.76 -4.13
N GLY A 165 -26.21 10.25 -3.24
CA GLY A 165 -25.90 10.95 -2.01
C GLY A 165 -24.95 12.06 -2.38
N GLU A 166 -25.36 13.31 -2.29
CA GLU A 166 -24.55 14.49 -2.67
C GLU A 166 -23.28 14.63 -1.82
N ASP A 167 -23.13 13.86 -0.74
CA ASP A 167 -22.04 13.99 0.22
C ASP A 167 -20.90 12.99 -0.05
N PRO A 168 -19.62 13.46 -0.06
CA PRO A 168 -18.45 12.60 -0.12
C PRO A 168 -18.40 11.61 1.05
N LEU A 169 -17.82 10.42 0.85
CA LEU A 169 -17.72 9.36 1.86
C LEU A 169 -16.29 9.25 2.41
N ILE A 170 -16.18 8.98 3.70
CA ILE A 170 -14.93 8.71 4.43
C ILE A 170 -15.02 7.34 5.07
N LEU A 171 -14.07 6.47 4.74
CA LEU A 171 -13.99 5.12 5.27
C LEU A 171 -13.34 5.13 6.66
N VAL A 172 -13.94 4.43 7.61
CA VAL A 172 -13.40 4.23 8.96
C VAL A 172 -13.40 2.74 9.28
N ALA A 173 -12.25 2.19 9.62
CA ALA A 173 -12.08 0.77 9.92
C ALA A 173 -11.10 0.56 11.07
N ASN A 174 -11.14 -0.62 11.69
CA ASN A 174 -10.08 -1.02 12.62
C ASN A 174 -8.78 -1.28 11.84
N ASP A 175 -8.85 -2.09 10.78
CA ASP A 175 -7.82 -2.32 9.78
C ASP A 175 -8.48 -2.54 8.42
N ILE A 176 -7.74 -2.37 7.32
CA ILE A 176 -8.25 -2.57 5.97
C ILE A 176 -7.33 -3.54 5.24
N ALA A 177 -7.90 -4.65 4.75
CA ALA A 177 -7.14 -5.58 3.94
C ALA A 177 -6.71 -4.95 2.60
N PRO A 178 -5.51 -5.25 2.08
CA PRO A 178 -5.03 -4.70 0.81
C PRO A 178 -5.97 -4.95 -0.37
N ALA A 179 -6.66 -6.09 -0.39
CA ALA A 179 -7.64 -6.44 -1.41
C ALA A 179 -8.85 -5.50 -1.40
N ASP A 180 -9.36 -5.17 -0.21
CA ASP A 180 -10.49 -4.24 -0.04
C ASP A 180 -10.10 -2.82 -0.48
N MET A 181 -8.89 -2.38 -0.17
CA MET A 181 -8.39 -1.07 -0.60
C MET A 181 -8.32 -0.93 -2.13
N LEU A 182 -7.94 -2.00 -2.84
CA LEU A 182 -7.91 -1.99 -4.31
C LEU A 182 -9.32 -1.86 -4.91
N GLN A 183 -10.33 -2.41 -4.26
CA GLN A 183 -11.74 -2.23 -4.65
C GLN A 183 -12.22 -0.82 -4.32
N PHE A 184 -11.83 -0.25 -3.18
CA PHE A 184 -12.15 1.12 -2.77
C PHE A 184 -11.53 2.20 -3.68
N LYS A 185 -10.41 1.91 -4.35
CA LYS A 185 -9.81 2.82 -5.36
C LYS A 185 -10.78 3.22 -6.48
N ARG A 186 -11.83 2.44 -6.69
CA ARG A 186 -12.89 2.69 -7.70
C ARG A 186 -14.16 3.29 -7.11
N SER A 187 -14.22 3.49 -5.80
CA SER A 187 -15.41 3.95 -5.10
C SER A 187 -15.36 5.45 -4.76
N VAL A 188 -16.44 5.98 -4.26
CA VAL A 188 -16.72 7.39 -3.96
C VAL A 188 -16.00 7.89 -2.70
N PHE A 189 -15.04 7.12 -2.14
CA PHE A 189 -14.35 7.52 -0.93
C PHE A 189 -13.31 8.61 -1.17
N THR A 190 -13.41 9.68 -0.37
CA THR A 190 -12.53 10.86 -0.44
C THR A 190 -11.44 10.83 0.64
N GLY A 191 -11.49 9.87 1.57
CA GLY A 191 -10.49 9.69 2.62
C GLY A 191 -10.76 8.45 3.44
N PHE A 192 -9.78 8.02 4.25
CA PHE A 192 -9.98 6.93 5.21
C PHE A 192 -9.16 7.07 6.48
N VAL A 193 -9.63 6.37 7.52
CA VAL A 193 -8.99 6.30 8.84
C VAL A 193 -8.96 4.85 9.31
N THR A 194 -7.83 4.43 9.90
CA THR A 194 -7.73 3.12 10.57
C THR A 194 -7.24 3.25 12.00
N ASP A 195 -7.70 2.35 12.87
CA ASP A 195 -7.30 2.32 14.28
C ASP A 195 -5.89 1.76 14.45
N VAL A 196 -5.54 0.76 13.65
CA VAL A 196 -4.20 0.17 13.61
C VAL A 196 -3.44 0.60 12.36
N GLY A 197 -2.14 0.34 12.35
CA GLY A 197 -1.24 0.62 11.24
C GLY A 197 -0.22 1.70 11.55
N GLY A 198 0.99 1.51 11.00
CA GLY A 198 2.09 2.46 11.04
C GLY A 198 2.27 3.19 9.71
N ARG A 199 3.18 4.17 9.65
CA ARG A 199 3.50 4.93 8.41
C ARG A 199 3.96 4.06 7.25
N THR A 200 4.42 2.86 7.53
CA THR A 200 4.95 1.89 6.56
C THR A 200 4.06 0.67 6.40
N SER A 201 2.88 0.63 7.03
CA SER A 201 1.91 -0.46 6.87
C SER A 201 1.43 -0.54 5.41
N HIS A 202 0.93 -1.72 5.02
CA HIS A 202 0.33 -1.91 3.68
C HIS A 202 -0.80 -0.91 3.42
N THR A 203 -1.64 -0.66 4.44
CA THR A 203 -2.69 0.35 4.43
C THR A 203 -2.14 1.75 4.13
N ALA A 204 -1.02 2.12 4.75
CA ALA A 204 -0.36 3.40 4.52
C ALA A 204 0.23 3.53 3.11
N ILE A 205 0.81 2.46 2.57
CA ILE A 205 1.37 2.42 1.22
C ILE A 205 0.25 2.60 0.19
N VAL A 206 -0.85 1.85 0.33
CA VAL A 206 -1.99 1.95 -0.59
C VAL A 206 -2.66 3.31 -0.48
N ALA A 207 -2.78 3.90 0.72
CA ALA A 207 -3.28 5.26 0.90
C ALA A 207 -2.54 6.29 0.05
N ARG A 208 -1.21 6.24 0.13
CA ARG A 208 -0.35 7.12 -0.68
C ARG A 208 -0.54 6.87 -2.17
N SER A 209 -0.69 5.60 -2.58
CA SER A 209 -0.90 5.25 -3.99
C SER A 209 -2.26 5.72 -4.52
N MET A 210 -3.26 5.85 -3.66
CA MET A 210 -4.59 6.36 -4.01
C MET A 210 -4.65 7.89 -4.06
N ASP A 211 -3.66 8.59 -3.49
CA ASP A 211 -3.62 10.06 -3.38
C ASP A 211 -4.88 10.66 -2.72
N ILE A 212 -5.42 9.96 -1.71
CA ILE A 212 -6.53 10.43 -0.88
C ILE A 212 -6.07 10.63 0.56
N PRO A 213 -6.55 11.66 1.27
CA PRO A 213 -6.20 11.94 2.65
C PRO A 213 -6.43 10.74 3.55
N ALA A 214 -5.43 10.36 4.36
CA ALA A 214 -5.51 9.19 5.21
C ALA A 214 -4.78 9.38 6.53
N VAL A 215 -5.37 8.84 7.59
CA VAL A 215 -4.81 8.78 8.95
C VAL A 215 -4.88 7.33 9.42
N VAL A 216 -3.75 6.79 9.89
CA VAL A 216 -3.67 5.44 10.44
C VAL A 216 -3.24 5.48 11.92
N GLY A 217 -3.42 4.38 12.64
CA GLY A 217 -3.04 4.31 14.05
C GLY A 217 -3.87 5.25 14.94
N ALA A 218 -5.12 5.52 14.58
CA ALA A 218 -6.03 6.38 15.34
C ALA A 218 -6.57 5.71 16.62
N ARG A 219 -6.28 4.43 16.83
CA ARG A 219 -6.53 3.58 18.01
C ARG A 219 -8.00 3.36 18.37
N GLU A 220 -8.82 4.40 18.35
CA GLU A 220 -10.22 4.36 18.83
C GLU A 220 -11.21 5.02 17.86
N ALA A 221 -10.77 5.35 16.64
CA ALA A 221 -11.63 6.03 15.67
C ALA A 221 -12.88 5.20 15.33
N SER A 222 -12.72 3.90 15.11
CA SER A 222 -13.83 3.00 14.81
C SER A 222 -14.86 2.87 15.94
N ARG A 223 -14.44 3.14 17.19
CA ARG A 223 -15.33 3.12 18.37
C ARG A 223 -16.04 4.45 18.61
N ILE A 224 -15.37 5.57 18.25
CA ILE A 224 -15.90 6.93 18.50
C ILE A 224 -16.84 7.36 17.39
N VAL A 225 -16.48 7.04 16.13
CA VAL A 225 -17.24 7.42 14.94
C VAL A 225 -18.48 6.55 14.82
N ARG A 226 -19.60 7.16 14.47
CA ARG A 226 -20.85 6.46 14.11
C ARG A 226 -21.08 6.51 12.62
N GLN A 227 -21.82 5.56 12.10
CA GLN A 227 -22.25 5.56 10.71
C GLN A 227 -22.94 6.89 10.38
N ASP A 228 -22.62 7.48 9.22
CA ASP A 228 -23.11 8.76 8.72
C ASP A 228 -22.71 10.01 9.54
N ASP A 229 -21.81 9.90 10.51
CA ASP A 229 -21.23 11.08 11.15
C ASP A 229 -20.50 11.97 10.13
N TRP A 230 -20.57 13.30 10.30
CA TRP A 230 -19.71 14.20 9.56
C TRP A 230 -18.28 14.11 10.05
N LEU A 231 -17.35 13.89 9.13
CA LEU A 231 -15.92 13.77 9.41
C LEU A 231 -15.11 14.79 8.62
N VAL A 232 -14.01 15.21 9.24
CA VAL A 232 -12.91 15.89 8.56
C VAL A 232 -11.63 15.12 8.84
N ILE A 233 -10.91 14.74 7.79
CA ILE A 233 -9.56 14.19 7.87
C ILE A 233 -8.58 15.28 7.46
N ASP A 234 -7.62 15.58 8.32
CA ASP A 234 -6.43 16.34 8.00
C ASP A 234 -5.25 15.38 7.89
N GLY A 235 -4.97 14.94 6.66
CA GLY A 235 -3.90 13.99 6.37
C GLY A 235 -2.49 14.58 6.50
N ASP A 236 -2.36 15.92 6.56
CA ASP A 236 -1.09 16.57 6.83
C ASP A 236 -0.77 16.62 8.33
N ALA A 237 -1.80 16.88 9.16
CA ALA A 237 -1.68 16.94 10.61
C ALA A 237 -1.88 15.60 11.32
N GLY A 238 -2.40 14.56 10.62
CA GLY A 238 -2.76 13.27 11.23
C GLY A 238 -3.95 13.38 12.17
N VAL A 239 -4.96 14.18 11.83
CA VAL A 239 -6.11 14.47 12.70
C VAL A 239 -7.41 14.04 12.02
N LEU A 240 -8.24 13.33 12.78
CA LEU A 240 -9.64 13.09 12.47
C LEU A 240 -10.51 13.97 13.36
N ILE A 241 -11.46 14.69 12.79
CA ILE A 241 -12.44 15.49 13.54
C ILE A 241 -13.82 14.90 13.27
N VAL A 242 -14.46 14.45 14.36
CA VAL A 242 -15.82 13.87 14.34
C VAL A 242 -16.82 14.94 14.68
N ASN A 243 -17.88 15.05 13.88
CA ASN A 243 -18.96 16.03 14.01
C ASN A 243 -18.42 17.47 14.17
N PRO A 244 -17.67 17.98 13.15
CA PRO A 244 -17.07 19.30 13.19
C PRO A 244 -18.12 20.39 13.36
N SER A 245 -17.80 21.42 14.17
CA SER A 245 -18.65 22.62 14.24
C SER A 245 -18.65 23.35 12.89
N PRO A 246 -19.67 24.18 12.60
CA PRO A 246 -19.72 24.94 11.34
C PRO A 246 -18.46 25.77 11.07
N ILE A 247 -17.84 26.34 12.11
CA ILE A 247 -16.61 27.14 12.00
C ILE A 247 -15.43 26.25 11.56
N ILE A 248 -15.28 25.08 12.16
CA ILE A 248 -14.23 24.11 11.81
C ILE A 248 -14.45 23.63 10.37
N LEU A 249 -15.69 23.33 10.01
CA LEU A 249 -16.03 22.86 8.66
C LEU A 249 -15.70 23.92 7.59
N GLU A 250 -15.97 25.18 7.87
CA GLU A 250 -15.64 26.29 6.95
C GLU A 250 -14.13 26.47 6.79
N GLU A 251 -13.37 26.38 7.89
CA GLU A 251 -11.91 26.45 7.85
C GLU A 251 -11.31 25.30 7.00
N TYR A 252 -11.77 24.08 7.20
CA TYR A 252 -11.26 22.92 6.46
C TYR A 252 -11.71 22.93 4.99
N ARG A 253 -12.89 23.42 4.68
CA ARG A 253 -13.32 23.69 3.28
C ARG A 253 -12.45 24.74 2.60
N PHE A 254 -12.01 25.74 3.34
CA PHE A 254 -11.07 26.74 2.82
C PHE A 254 -9.69 26.10 2.53
N ARG A 255 -9.16 25.31 3.45
CA ARG A 255 -7.90 24.56 3.27
C ARG A 255 -7.97 23.60 2.09
N GLN A 256 -9.07 22.88 1.92
CA GLN A 256 -9.30 21.97 0.79
C GLN A 256 -9.25 22.72 -0.55
N ARG A 257 -9.96 23.82 -0.66
CA ARG A 257 -9.92 24.68 -1.87
C ARG A 257 -8.53 25.24 -2.14
N GLN A 258 -7.79 25.63 -1.11
CA GLN A 258 -6.42 26.11 -1.24
C GLN A 258 -5.49 25.00 -1.76
N SER A 259 -5.65 23.79 -1.26
CA SER A 259 -4.91 22.60 -1.73
C SER A 259 -5.21 22.27 -3.19
N GLU A 260 -6.48 22.36 -3.62
CA GLU A 260 -6.88 22.17 -5.01
C GLU A 260 -6.26 23.22 -5.96
N VAL A 261 -6.22 24.48 -5.54
CA VAL A 261 -5.58 25.56 -6.30
C VAL A 261 -4.07 25.30 -6.45
N GLU A 262 -3.41 24.90 -5.36
CA GLU A 262 -1.97 24.59 -5.41
C GLU A 262 -1.71 23.36 -6.28
N ARG A 263 -2.55 22.32 -6.18
CA ARG A 263 -2.49 21.14 -7.06
C ARG A 263 -2.64 21.52 -8.54
N ALA A 264 -3.62 22.37 -8.87
CA ALA A 264 -3.80 22.88 -10.23
C ALA A 264 -2.57 23.71 -10.72
N ARG A 265 -1.95 24.47 -9.81
CA ARG A 265 -0.71 25.20 -10.08
C ARG A 265 0.47 24.25 -10.36
N LEU A 266 0.63 23.22 -9.53
CA LEU A 266 1.68 22.21 -9.68
C LEU A 266 1.52 21.44 -11.00
N ASN A 267 0.29 21.11 -11.39
CA ASN A 267 0.02 20.44 -12.66
C ASN A 267 0.49 21.22 -13.90
N ARG A 268 0.57 22.56 -13.83
CA ARG A 268 1.12 23.38 -14.92
C ARG A 268 2.62 23.15 -15.13
N LEU A 269 3.33 22.64 -14.10
CA LEU A 269 4.77 22.33 -14.19
C LEU A 269 5.04 21.00 -14.91
N ARG A 270 4.02 20.20 -15.22
CA ARG A 270 4.13 18.86 -15.81
C ARG A 270 5.13 18.79 -16.97
N HIS A 271 5.05 19.72 -17.91
CA HIS A 271 5.87 19.74 -19.12
C HIS A 271 7.12 20.63 -19.00
N THR A 272 7.33 21.25 -17.83
CA THR A 272 8.52 22.06 -17.58
C THR A 272 9.73 21.15 -17.36
N PRO A 273 10.86 21.33 -18.05
CA PRO A 273 12.08 20.58 -17.76
C PRO A 273 12.52 20.78 -16.30
N SER A 274 12.91 19.72 -15.65
CA SER A 274 13.37 19.75 -14.24
C SER A 274 14.84 20.17 -14.22
N VAL A 275 15.11 21.49 -14.22
CA VAL A 275 16.45 22.09 -14.22
C VAL A 275 16.58 23.02 -13.03
N THR A 276 17.66 22.88 -12.27
CA THR A 276 17.97 23.76 -11.14
C THR A 276 18.34 25.17 -11.59
N LEU A 277 18.37 26.14 -10.68
CA LEU A 277 18.76 27.53 -10.97
C LEU A 277 20.19 27.65 -11.49
N ASP A 278 21.10 26.75 -11.08
CA ASP A 278 22.48 26.65 -11.57
C ASP A 278 22.63 25.81 -12.85
N GLY A 279 21.49 25.46 -13.51
CA GLY A 279 21.45 24.80 -14.81
C GLY A 279 21.68 23.30 -14.81
N GLN A 280 21.56 22.62 -13.65
CA GLN A 280 21.69 21.17 -13.57
C GLN A 280 20.36 20.49 -13.93
N SER A 281 20.40 19.55 -14.88
CA SER A 281 19.24 18.72 -15.20
C SER A 281 19.03 17.65 -14.13
N VAL A 282 17.79 17.45 -13.71
CA VAL A 282 17.39 16.47 -12.71
C VAL A 282 16.32 15.56 -13.31
N GLU A 283 16.53 14.26 -13.25
CA GLU A 283 15.55 13.26 -13.69
C GLU A 283 14.56 13.00 -12.55
N LEU A 284 13.29 13.23 -12.82
CA LEU A 284 12.21 12.87 -11.92
C LEU A 284 11.48 11.66 -12.51
N LEU A 285 11.69 10.52 -11.86
CA LEU A 285 11.16 9.23 -12.23
C LEU A 285 10.00 8.85 -11.32
N ALA A 286 9.20 7.89 -11.76
CA ALA A 286 8.08 7.39 -10.96
C ALA A 286 8.34 5.99 -10.40
N ASN A 287 7.79 5.72 -9.21
CA ASN A 287 7.64 4.37 -8.66
C ASN A 287 6.24 3.86 -9.01
N ILE A 288 6.15 2.63 -9.49
CA ILE A 288 4.89 1.96 -9.82
C ILE A 288 4.86 0.53 -9.26
N GLU A 289 3.65 0.01 -9.10
CA GLU A 289 3.37 -1.32 -8.56
C GLU A 289 2.67 -2.23 -9.55
N MET A 290 1.83 -1.65 -10.41
CA MET A 290 1.02 -2.37 -11.37
C MET A 290 1.14 -1.76 -12.78
N PRO A 291 0.94 -2.54 -13.85
CA PRO A 291 0.97 -2.04 -15.23
C PRO A 291 0.02 -0.86 -15.48
N ARG A 292 -1.16 -0.88 -14.88
CA ARG A 292 -2.15 0.21 -14.97
C ARG A 292 -1.66 1.57 -14.45
N ASP A 293 -0.61 1.60 -13.64
CA ASP A 293 -0.06 2.84 -13.08
C ASP A 293 0.76 3.62 -14.11
N ALA A 294 1.09 3.02 -15.26
CA ALA A 294 1.84 3.67 -16.33
C ALA A 294 1.20 4.98 -16.85
N GLY A 295 -0.14 5.03 -16.84
CA GLY A 295 -0.87 6.28 -17.17
C GLY A 295 -0.55 7.42 -16.21
N ALA A 296 -0.49 7.14 -14.91
CA ALA A 296 -0.18 8.13 -13.87
C ALA A 296 1.27 8.66 -14.00
N VAL A 297 2.22 7.84 -14.47
CA VAL A 297 3.61 8.28 -14.75
C VAL A 297 3.64 9.38 -15.79
N ILE A 298 2.92 9.17 -16.91
CA ILE A 298 2.82 10.14 -17.99
C ILE A 298 2.11 11.39 -17.51
N ASP A 299 1.01 11.21 -16.75
CA ASP A 299 0.21 12.29 -16.22
C ASP A 299 0.94 13.16 -15.20
N ALA A 300 1.83 12.60 -14.43
CA ALA A 300 2.71 13.33 -13.52
C ALA A 300 3.84 14.12 -14.24
N GLY A 301 4.11 13.81 -15.52
CA GLY A 301 5.23 14.37 -16.26
C GLY A 301 6.59 13.87 -15.77
N ALA A 302 6.63 12.60 -15.29
CA ALA A 302 7.87 11.90 -15.00
C ALA A 302 8.58 11.49 -16.31
N VAL A 303 9.91 11.38 -16.26
CA VAL A 303 10.73 11.05 -17.43
C VAL A 303 11.00 9.55 -17.58
N GLY A 304 10.33 8.72 -16.80
CA GLY A 304 10.40 7.26 -16.83
C GLY A 304 9.98 6.64 -15.52
N VAL A 305 10.14 5.32 -15.43
CA VAL A 305 9.94 4.54 -14.20
C VAL A 305 11.31 4.18 -13.62
N GLY A 306 11.61 4.72 -12.44
CA GLY A 306 12.85 4.42 -11.72
C GLY A 306 12.74 3.21 -10.81
N LEU A 307 11.51 2.78 -10.49
CA LEU A 307 11.23 1.58 -9.74
C LEU A 307 9.86 0.99 -10.12
N PHE A 308 9.88 -0.14 -10.81
CA PHE A 308 8.72 -1.01 -10.89
C PHE A 308 8.86 -2.13 -9.86
N ARG A 309 7.97 -2.15 -8.87
CA ARG A 309 7.94 -3.14 -7.78
C ARG A 309 7.26 -4.42 -8.27
N SER A 310 8.05 -5.37 -8.77
CA SER A 310 7.52 -6.60 -9.37
C SER A 310 6.84 -7.55 -8.37
N GLU A 311 7.08 -7.39 -7.07
CA GLU A 311 6.51 -8.24 -6.03
C GLU A 311 4.97 -8.27 -6.04
N PHE A 312 4.32 -7.21 -6.47
CA PHE A 312 2.85 -7.17 -6.59
C PHE A 312 2.29 -8.17 -7.61
N LEU A 313 3.11 -8.60 -8.58
CA LEU A 313 2.72 -9.67 -9.50
C LEU A 313 2.73 -11.06 -8.84
N PHE A 314 3.46 -11.21 -7.74
CA PHE A 314 3.61 -12.46 -7.00
C PHE A 314 2.63 -12.59 -5.83
N MET A 315 2.00 -11.50 -5.41
CA MET A 315 1.09 -11.48 -4.26
C MET A 315 -0.35 -11.87 -4.66
N ASN A 316 -1.14 -12.33 -3.68
CA ASN A 316 -2.59 -12.65 -3.82
C ASN A 316 -2.92 -13.69 -4.89
N ARG A 317 -2.12 -14.76 -5.01
CA ARG A 317 -2.25 -15.80 -6.06
C ARG A 317 -2.61 -17.19 -5.53
N GLY A 318 -2.99 -17.33 -4.27
CA GLY A 318 -3.35 -18.64 -3.69
C GLY A 318 -2.22 -19.69 -3.75
N GLY A 319 -0.95 -19.24 -3.71
CA GLY A 319 0.23 -20.10 -3.68
C GLY A 319 0.88 -20.42 -5.03
N ASN A 320 0.32 -19.94 -6.14
CA ASN A 320 0.92 -20.14 -7.46
C ASN A 320 1.80 -18.92 -7.83
N LEU A 321 3.07 -19.15 -8.13
CA LEU A 321 3.95 -18.10 -8.64
C LEU A 321 3.57 -17.73 -10.09
N PRO A 322 3.74 -16.45 -10.50
CA PRO A 322 3.52 -16.05 -11.89
C PRO A 322 4.55 -16.72 -12.79
N ASP A 323 4.11 -17.29 -13.89
CA ASP A 323 4.99 -17.89 -14.88
C ASP A 323 5.73 -16.85 -15.73
N GLU A 324 6.63 -17.29 -16.64
CA GLU A 324 7.41 -16.41 -17.51
C GLU A 324 6.52 -15.54 -18.42
N ASP A 325 5.41 -16.10 -18.92
CA ASP A 325 4.54 -15.40 -19.88
C ASP A 325 3.67 -14.36 -19.20
N GLU A 326 3.13 -14.65 -18.03
CA GLU A 326 2.36 -13.70 -17.22
C GLU A 326 3.22 -12.49 -16.83
N GLN A 327 4.44 -12.72 -16.33
CA GLN A 327 5.37 -11.68 -16.01
C GLN A 327 5.76 -10.84 -17.24
N PHE A 328 6.06 -11.51 -18.35
CA PHE A 328 6.38 -10.85 -19.61
C PHE A 328 5.26 -9.94 -20.09
N ILE A 329 4.01 -10.39 -20.04
CA ILE A 329 2.84 -9.60 -20.46
C ILE A 329 2.76 -8.31 -19.60
N ALA A 330 2.89 -8.44 -18.28
CA ALA A 330 2.84 -7.30 -17.36
C ALA A 330 3.98 -6.28 -17.61
N TYR A 331 5.22 -6.78 -17.79
CA TYR A 331 6.37 -5.89 -18.06
C TYR A 331 6.25 -5.22 -19.42
N ARG A 332 5.83 -5.97 -20.46
CA ARG A 332 5.62 -5.43 -21.80
C ARG A 332 4.55 -4.34 -21.82
N GLU A 333 3.43 -4.54 -21.13
CA GLU A 333 2.35 -3.56 -21.03
C GLU A 333 2.87 -2.20 -20.50
N VAL A 334 3.68 -2.22 -19.44
CA VAL A 334 4.31 -1.00 -18.90
C VAL A 334 5.24 -0.35 -19.92
N VAL A 335 6.12 -1.15 -20.53
CA VAL A 335 7.15 -0.64 -21.47
C VAL A 335 6.49 0.00 -22.70
N GLU A 336 5.46 -0.64 -23.26
CA GLU A 336 4.70 -0.10 -24.41
C GLU A 336 3.91 1.16 -24.04
N ALA A 337 3.25 1.17 -22.87
CA ALA A 337 2.48 2.32 -22.39
C ALA A 337 3.35 3.57 -22.20
N LEU A 338 4.61 3.41 -21.81
CA LEU A 338 5.55 4.50 -21.55
C LEU A 338 6.24 5.04 -22.82
N LYS A 339 5.97 4.49 -24.01
CA LYS A 339 6.34 5.05 -25.33
C LYS A 339 7.81 5.44 -25.46
N GLY A 340 8.71 4.56 -25.00
CA GLY A 340 10.17 4.73 -25.10
C GLY A 340 10.84 5.42 -23.92
N LEU A 341 10.11 5.82 -22.89
CA LEU A 341 10.68 6.22 -21.61
C LEU A 341 11.30 4.99 -20.91
N PRO A 342 12.38 5.16 -20.12
CA PRO A 342 13.04 4.03 -19.44
C PRO A 342 12.18 3.45 -18.32
N VAL A 343 12.28 2.13 -18.16
CA VAL A 343 11.62 1.36 -17.08
C VAL A 343 12.66 0.56 -16.32
N THR A 344 12.84 0.85 -15.04
CA THR A 344 13.70 0.05 -14.16
C THR A 344 12.83 -0.95 -13.41
N ILE A 345 12.99 -2.24 -13.72
CA ILE A 345 12.24 -3.34 -13.10
C ILE A 345 13.09 -3.93 -12.00
N ARG A 346 12.60 -3.87 -10.75
CA ARG A 346 13.22 -4.54 -9.61
C ARG A 346 12.80 -6.00 -9.63
N THR A 347 13.78 -6.92 -9.51
CA THR A 347 13.46 -8.32 -9.29
C THR A 347 12.74 -8.49 -7.94
N VAL A 348 12.01 -9.58 -7.79
CA VAL A 348 11.11 -9.81 -6.67
C VAL A 348 11.77 -9.54 -5.31
N ASP A 349 11.10 -8.73 -4.49
CA ASP A 349 11.52 -8.40 -3.13
C ASP A 349 10.42 -8.82 -2.14
N ILE A 350 10.32 -10.12 -1.96
CA ILE A 350 9.42 -10.77 -1.01
C ILE A 350 10.26 -11.45 0.06
N GLY A 351 9.77 -11.43 1.28
CA GLY A 351 10.31 -12.12 2.43
C GLY A 351 9.18 -12.68 3.29
N ALA A 352 9.49 -13.22 4.46
CA ALA A 352 8.48 -13.73 5.38
C ALA A 352 7.59 -12.62 5.98
N ASP A 353 7.95 -11.35 5.77
CA ASP A 353 7.16 -10.14 6.08
C ASP A 353 6.00 -9.90 5.08
N LYS A 354 6.04 -10.58 3.92
CA LYS A 354 4.99 -10.54 2.89
C LYS A 354 4.66 -11.99 2.50
N PRO A 355 3.88 -12.72 3.31
CA PRO A 355 3.62 -14.14 3.08
C PRO A 355 2.92 -14.34 1.73
N LEU A 356 3.51 -15.22 0.90
CA LEU A 356 2.78 -15.86 -0.19
C LEU A 356 1.78 -16.80 0.47
N GLU A 357 0.49 -16.56 0.26
CA GLU A 357 -0.55 -17.47 0.75
C GLU A 357 -0.27 -18.90 0.24
N ARG A 358 0.01 -19.83 1.16
CA ARG A 358 0.35 -21.25 0.95
C ARG A 358 1.65 -21.52 0.19
N MET A 359 2.73 -21.45 0.91
CA MET A 359 3.98 -22.12 0.53
C MET A 359 3.91 -23.63 0.86
N SER A 360 4.59 -24.46 0.09
CA SER A 360 4.58 -25.93 0.25
C SER A 360 5.12 -26.38 1.62
N ALA A 361 4.83 -27.62 2.03
CA ALA A 361 5.25 -28.18 3.34
C ALA A 361 6.78 -28.13 3.62
N HIS A 362 7.61 -27.91 2.59
CA HIS A 362 9.05 -27.69 2.73
C HIS A 362 9.39 -26.26 3.14
N GLU A 363 8.50 -25.31 2.85
CA GLU A 363 8.58 -23.86 3.06
C GLU A 363 8.01 -23.47 4.43
N LEU A 364 7.13 -24.29 5.04
CA LEU A 364 6.63 -24.18 6.43
C LEU A 364 7.75 -24.15 7.51
N ARG A 365 8.98 -24.49 7.15
CA ARG A 365 10.13 -24.30 8.04
C ARG A 365 10.50 -22.83 8.26
N HIS A 366 9.96 -21.90 7.44
CA HIS A 366 10.22 -20.46 7.53
C HIS A 366 9.12 -19.69 8.29
N GLU A 367 7.99 -20.32 8.62
CA GLU A 367 6.90 -19.69 9.42
C GLU A 367 7.32 -19.27 10.83
N HIS A 368 8.51 -19.64 11.29
CA HIS A 368 9.06 -19.27 12.59
C HIS A 368 10.31 -18.39 12.49
N THR A 369 10.51 -17.65 11.40
CA THR A 369 11.62 -16.68 11.35
C THR A 369 11.31 -15.54 12.30
N LEU A 370 12.10 -15.45 13.39
CA LEU A 370 11.97 -14.41 14.41
C LEU A 370 12.12 -12.98 13.84
N ASN A 371 12.83 -12.83 12.73
CA ASN A 371 13.07 -11.55 12.06
C ASN A 371 13.00 -11.70 10.54
N PRO A 372 11.80 -11.59 9.93
CA PRO A 372 11.60 -11.74 8.48
C PRO A 372 12.48 -10.80 7.65
N ALA A 373 12.67 -9.58 8.12
CA ALA A 373 13.47 -8.56 7.44
C ALA A 373 14.95 -8.95 7.28
N LEU A 374 15.51 -9.79 8.19
CA LEU A 374 16.91 -10.24 8.19
C LEU A 374 17.08 -11.65 7.58
N GLY A 375 16.00 -12.30 7.20
CA GLY A 375 15.98 -13.69 6.76
C GLY A 375 16.19 -13.91 5.27
N LEU A 376 15.54 -14.96 4.77
CA LEU A 376 15.53 -15.35 3.36
C LEU A 376 14.51 -14.48 2.59
N ARG A 377 15.00 -13.39 2.00
CA ARG A 377 14.18 -12.46 1.20
C ARG A 377 14.92 -11.96 -0.03
N ALA A 378 14.20 -11.40 -0.96
CA ALA A 378 14.72 -10.70 -2.12
C ALA A 378 15.74 -11.56 -2.90
N ILE A 379 16.93 -11.01 -3.20
CA ILE A 379 17.95 -11.75 -3.96
C ILE A 379 18.39 -13.06 -3.28
N ARG A 380 18.35 -13.14 -1.96
CA ARG A 380 18.70 -14.38 -1.26
C ARG A 380 17.69 -15.49 -1.60
N TRP A 381 16.40 -15.16 -1.58
CA TRP A 381 15.35 -16.08 -2.00
C TRP A 381 15.43 -16.39 -3.50
N SER A 382 15.59 -15.38 -4.36
CA SER A 382 15.74 -15.57 -5.81
C SER A 382 16.90 -16.52 -6.16
N LEU A 383 18.01 -16.42 -5.43
CA LEU A 383 19.15 -17.30 -5.64
C LEU A 383 18.97 -18.71 -5.04
N SER A 384 18.04 -18.90 -4.08
CA SER A 384 17.67 -20.23 -3.59
C SER A 384 16.67 -20.93 -4.51
N GLU A 385 15.92 -20.16 -5.33
CA GLU A 385 14.92 -20.62 -6.30
C GLU A 385 15.36 -20.28 -7.75
N PRO A 386 16.37 -20.98 -8.31
CA PRO A 386 16.99 -20.59 -9.60
C PRO A 386 16.05 -20.65 -10.78
N GLU A 387 15.04 -21.52 -10.76
CA GLU A 387 14.06 -21.65 -11.84
C GLU A 387 13.14 -20.43 -11.88
N MET A 388 12.55 -20.07 -10.75
CA MET A 388 11.73 -18.86 -10.59
C MET A 388 12.51 -17.61 -10.98
N PHE A 389 13.73 -17.46 -10.49
CA PHE A 389 14.58 -16.33 -10.82
C PHE A 389 14.93 -16.28 -12.32
N GLY A 390 15.22 -17.45 -12.93
CA GLY A 390 15.45 -17.57 -14.37
C GLY A 390 14.22 -17.14 -15.20
N GLN A 391 13.01 -17.55 -14.79
CA GLN A 391 11.76 -17.13 -15.43
C GLN A 391 11.58 -15.62 -15.36
N GLN A 392 11.79 -15.01 -14.20
CA GLN A 392 11.71 -13.56 -14.05
C GLN A 392 12.71 -12.82 -14.94
N LEU A 393 13.97 -13.23 -14.95
CA LEU A 393 15.00 -12.62 -15.79
C LEU A 393 14.66 -12.74 -17.29
N ARG A 394 14.18 -13.91 -17.76
CA ARG A 394 13.75 -14.07 -19.14
C ARG A 394 12.55 -13.20 -19.48
N ALA A 395 11.57 -13.09 -18.59
CA ALA A 395 10.41 -12.22 -18.79
C ALA A 395 10.82 -10.74 -18.95
N ILE A 396 11.74 -10.25 -18.11
CA ILE A 396 12.27 -8.88 -18.19
C ILE A 396 13.07 -8.67 -19.48
N LEU A 397 13.95 -9.63 -19.85
CA LEU A 397 14.70 -9.58 -21.10
C LEU A 397 13.78 -9.56 -22.33
N ARG A 398 12.74 -10.39 -22.37
CA ARG A 398 11.72 -10.37 -23.44
C ARG A 398 11.04 -9.00 -23.57
N ALA A 399 10.70 -8.37 -22.45
CA ALA A 399 10.10 -7.05 -22.44
C ALA A 399 11.04 -5.97 -23.00
N SER A 400 12.36 -6.13 -22.90
CA SER A 400 13.34 -5.20 -23.44
C SER A 400 13.31 -5.04 -24.97
N ALA A 401 12.72 -6.02 -25.69
CA ALA A 401 12.51 -5.89 -27.13
C ALA A 401 11.48 -4.80 -27.52
N PHE A 402 10.68 -4.32 -26.55
CA PHE A 402 9.59 -3.35 -26.75
C PHE A 402 9.95 -1.93 -26.28
N GLY A 403 11.08 -1.74 -25.60
CA GLY A 403 11.56 -0.43 -25.16
C GLY A 403 12.74 -0.49 -24.20
N LYS A 404 13.03 0.63 -23.54
CA LYS A 404 14.21 0.75 -22.66
C LYS A 404 13.91 0.12 -21.29
N VAL A 405 14.52 -1.01 -21.02
CA VAL A 405 14.37 -1.74 -19.75
C VAL A 405 15.72 -1.80 -19.03
N ARG A 406 15.67 -1.66 -17.70
CA ARG A 406 16.80 -1.85 -16.78
C ARG A 406 16.40 -2.89 -15.74
N ILE A 407 17.35 -3.71 -15.27
CA ILE A 407 17.14 -4.65 -14.17
C ILE A 407 17.74 -4.08 -12.89
N LEU A 408 17.00 -4.12 -11.79
CA LEU A 408 17.47 -3.68 -10.49
C LEU A 408 17.39 -4.85 -9.49
N ILE A 409 18.52 -5.19 -8.86
CA ILE A 409 18.64 -6.30 -7.92
C ILE A 409 18.54 -5.77 -6.48
N PRO A 410 17.52 -6.20 -5.70
CA PRO A 410 17.35 -5.78 -4.31
C PRO A 410 18.28 -6.54 -3.36
N MET A 411 18.50 -5.99 -2.17
CA MET A 411 19.14 -6.62 -1.00
C MET A 411 20.55 -7.17 -1.25
N VAL A 412 21.30 -6.61 -2.19
CA VAL A 412 22.68 -7.02 -2.47
C VAL A 412 23.57 -6.68 -1.28
N ALA A 413 24.30 -7.67 -0.76
CA ALA A 413 25.23 -7.50 0.36
C ALA A 413 26.61 -8.14 0.11
N HIS A 414 26.70 -9.14 -0.77
CA HIS A 414 27.92 -9.91 -0.99
C HIS A 414 28.29 -10.00 -2.49
N LEU A 415 29.60 -9.97 -2.79
CA LEU A 415 30.10 -10.20 -4.17
C LEU A 415 29.73 -11.58 -4.72
N SER A 416 29.60 -12.58 -3.86
CA SER A 416 29.15 -13.92 -4.26
C SER A 416 27.72 -13.91 -4.81
N GLU A 417 26.83 -13.07 -4.25
CA GLU A 417 25.48 -12.87 -4.78
C GLU A 417 25.57 -12.24 -6.17
N VAL A 418 26.40 -11.21 -6.33
CA VAL A 418 26.61 -10.53 -7.62
C VAL A 418 27.06 -11.48 -8.71
N HIS A 419 28.04 -12.35 -8.42
CA HIS A 419 28.51 -13.34 -9.38
C HIS A 419 27.42 -14.34 -9.77
N ARG A 420 26.60 -14.79 -8.81
CA ARG A 420 25.47 -15.70 -9.09
C ARG A 420 24.38 -15.01 -9.91
N VAL A 421 24.11 -13.73 -9.65
CA VAL A 421 23.15 -12.93 -10.45
C VAL A 421 23.63 -12.81 -11.89
N ARG A 422 24.92 -12.48 -12.12
CA ARG A 422 25.50 -12.40 -13.46
C ARG A 422 25.39 -13.74 -14.18
N GLN A 423 25.73 -14.84 -13.54
CA GLN A 423 25.59 -16.18 -14.12
C GLN A 423 24.13 -16.51 -14.48
N ALA A 424 23.16 -16.14 -13.62
CA ALA A 424 21.74 -16.34 -13.90
C ALA A 424 21.29 -15.51 -15.11
N LEU A 425 21.73 -14.26 -15.21
CA LEU A 425 21.44 -13.38 -16.35
C LEU A 425 22.03 -13.92 -17.65
N ASP A 426 23.31 -14.33 -17.64
CA ASP A 426 23.97 -14.92 -18.80
C ASP A 426 23.26 -16.19 -19.28
N ARG A 427 22.80 -17.04 -18.34
CA ARG A 427 22.00 -18.23 -18.63
C ARG A 427 20.67 -17.87 -19.28
N ALA A 428 19.93 -16.92 -18.70
CA ALA A 428 18.64 -16.47 -19.23
C ALA A 428 18.78 -15.92 -20.66
N GLN A 429 19.83 -15.14 -20.93
CA GLN A 429 20.14 -14.65 -22.28
C GLN A 429 20.47 -15.79 -23.25
N ALA A 430 21.28 -16.78 -22.82
CA ALA A 430 21.63 -17.93 -23.64
C ALA A 430 20.39 -18.77 -24.00
N GLU A 431 19.48 -18.99 -23.04
CA GLU A 431 18.23 -19.72 -23.25
C GLU A 431 17.30 -18.99 -24.24
N LEU A 432 17.16 -17.66 -24.12
CA LEU A 432 16.34 -16.88 -25.07
C LEU A 432 16.95 -16.89 -26.49
N ARG A 433 18.29 -16.79 -26.61
CA ARG A 433 18.97 -16.93 -27.92
C ARG A 433 18.72 -18.32 -28.54
N ALA A 434 18.83 -19.38 -27.73
CA ALA A 434 18.55 -20.74 -28.18
C ALA A 434 17.08 -20.94 -28.61
N ARG A 435 16.15 -20.25 -27.98
CA ARG A 435 14.71 -20.23 -28.31
C ARG A 435 14.38 -19.30 -29.49
N GLY A 436 15.32 -18.51 -29.99
CA GLY A 436 15.09 -17.50 -31.02
C GLY A 436 14.19 -16.34 -30.58
N VAL A 437 14.10 -16.08 -29.29
CA VAL A 437 13.25 -15.01 -28.73
C VAL A 437 14.04 -13.69 -28.70
N PRO A 438 13.52 -12.60 -29.29
CA PRO A 438 14.22 -11.32 -29.34
C PRO A 438 14.30 -10.65 -27.97
N PHE A 439 15.44 -10.03 -27.69
CA PHE A 439 15.67 -9.14 -26.55
C PHE A 439 16.81 -8.16 -26.89
N THR A 440 16.93 -7.07 -26.11
CA THR A 440 18.04 -6.11 -26.20
C THR A 440 18.96 -6.23 -24.99
N ASP A 441 20.16 -5.66 -25.09
CA ASP A 441 21.03 -5.53 -23.94
C ASP A 441 20.37 -4.61 -22.88
N VAL A 442 20.42 -5.04 -21.63
CA VAL A 442 19.83 -4.33 -20.50
C VAL A 442 20.89 -3.93 -19.50
N GLU A 443 20.77 -2.73 -18.94
CA GLU A 443 21.61 -2.30 -17.84
C GLU A 443 21.22 -3.05 -16.57
N LEU A 444 22.22 -3.54 -15.82
CA LEU A 444 22.04 -4.22 -14.55
C LEU A 444 22.45 -3.28 -13.40
N GLY A 445 21.53 -3.00 -12.50
CA GLY A 445 21.74 -2.17 -11.32
C GLY A 445 21.61 -2.92 -9.99
N ALA A 446 22.20 -2.36 -8.95
CA ALA A 446 22.03 -2.83 -7.57
C ALA A 446 21.24 -1.83 -6.73
N MET A 447 20.33 -2.33 -5.90
CA MET A 447 19.72 -1.51 -4.86
C MET A 447 20.67 -1.44 -3.65
N ILE A 448 20.98 -0.21 -3.25
CA ILE A 448 21.82 0.08 -2.09
C ILE A 448 20.87 0.37 -0.93
N GLU A 449 20.58 -0.65 -0.19
CA GLU A 449 19.63 -0.63 0.93
C GLU A 449 20.14 -1.41 2.14
N VAL A 450 21.27 -2.14 1.99
CA VAL A 450 22.02 -2.75 3.08
C VAL A 450 23.28 -1.91 3.32
N PRO A 451 23.60 -1.50 4.55
CA PRO A 451 24.80 -0.70 4.84
C PRO A 451 26.10 -1.32 4.30
N ALA A 452 26.21 -2.65 4.30
CA ALA A 452 27.36 -3.36 3.72
C ALA A 452 27.54 -3.03 2.22
N ALA A 453 26.44 -2.91 1.45
CA ALA A 453 26.51 -2.54 0.04
C ALA A 453 27.02 -1.11 -0.15
N ALA A 454 26.56 -0.15 0.66
CA ALA A 454 27.02 1.23 0.63
C ALA A 454 28.54 1.32 0.92
N LEU A 455 29.03 0.59 1.93
CA LEU A 455 30.44 0.53 2.31
C LEU A 455 31.31 -0.14 1.24
N MET A 456 30.78 -1.12 0.51
CA MET A 456 31.48 -1.87 -0.54
C MET A 456 31.24 -1.35 -1.95
N LEU A 457 30.63 -0.20 -2.10
CA LEU A 457 30.11 0.31 -3.39
C LEU A 457 31.14 0.26 -4.53
N PRO A 458 32.42 0.68 -4.39
CA PRO A 458 33.38 0.62 -5.48
C PRO A 458 33.62 -0.81 -6.01
N SER A 459 33.51 -1.82 -5.14
CA SER A 459 33.64 -3.22 -5.53
C SER A 459 32.41 -3.72 -6.29
N LEU A 460 31.20 -3.27 -5.89
CA LEU A 460 29.95 -3.61 -6.56
C LEU A 460 29.86 -2.95 -7.94
N LEU A 461 30.26 -1.68 -8.08
CA LEU A 461 30.19 -0.92 -9.34
C LEU A 461 31.11 -1.45 -10.45
N ARG A 462 31.97 -2.41 -10.17
CA ARG A 462 32.68 -3.16 -11.23
C ARG A 462 31.76 -4.08 -12.01
N TYR A 463 30.62 -4.46 -11.43
CA TYR A 463 29.69 -5.46 -11.96
C TYR A 463 28.33 -4.86 -12.30
N PHE A 464 28.02 -3.67 -11.78
CA PHE A 464 26.77 -2.98 -12.02
C PHE A 464 26.96 -1.71 -12.82
N ASP A 465 25.97 -1.38 -13.66
CA ASP A 465 25.98 -0.22 -14.54
C ASP A 465 25.47 1.03 -13.84
N PHE A 466 24.56 0.86 -12.87
CA PHE A 466 24.00 1.93 -12.05
C PHE A 466 23.62 1.40 -10.65
N VAL A 467 23.26 2.31 -9.76
CA VAL A 467 22.70 1.96 -8.44
C VAL A 467 21.46 2.79 -8.14
N SER A 468 20.58 2.21 -7.32
CA SER A 468 19.41 2.91 -6.77
C SER A 468 19.42 2.77 -5.24
N ILE A 469 19.30 3.88 -4.51
CA ILE A 469 19.33 3.88 -3.05
C ILE A 469 17.91 3.66 -2.54
N GLY A 470 17.68 2.51 -1.89
CA GLY A 470 16.44 2.14 -1.21
C GLY A 470 16.45 2.67 0.22
N THR A 471 16.08 3.95 0.42
CA THR A 471 16.26 4.62 1.71
C THR A 471 15.47 3.97 2.83
N ASN A 472 14.30 3.39 2.57
CA ASN A 472 13.46 2.80 3.60
C ASN A 472 14.17 1.64 4.32
N ASP A 473 14.69 0.69 3.57
CA ASP A 473 15.41 -0.46 4.10
C ASP A 473 16.82 -0.06 4.55
N LEU A 474 17.47 0.91 3.89
CA LEU A 474 18.75 1.43 4.35
C LEU A 474 18.67 2.03 5.76
N ILE A 475 17.61 2.79 6.06
CA ILE A 475 17.36 3.34 7.40
C ILE A 475 17.14 2.20 8.39
N GLN A 476 16.22 1.27 8.06
CA GLN A 476 15.89 0.12 8.90
C GLN A 476 17.14 -0.68 9.30
N TYR A 477 17.99 -1.04 8.33
CA TYR A 477 19.20 -1.83 8.59
C TYR A 477 20.34 -1.03 9.23
N THR A 478 20.43 0.27 8.96
CA THR A 478 21.44 1.14 9.59
C THR A 478 21.14 1.32 11.07
N LEU A 479 19.87 1.50 11.43
CA LEU A 479 19.44 1.74 12.80
C LEU A 479 19.06 0.46 13.55
N ALA A 480 19.10 -0.70 12.87
CA ALA A 480 18.74 -2.02 13.42
C ALA A 480 17.32 -2.03 14.02
N ILE A 481 16.37 -1.44 13.35
CA ILE A 481 14.96 -1.37 13.74
C ILE A 481 14.09 -2.09 12.73
N ASP A 482 13.00 -2.67 13.20
CA ASP A 482 11.91 -3.11 12.33
C ASP A 482 10.87 -1.98 12.25
N ARG A 483 10.72 -1.38 11.06
CA ARG A 483 9.77 -0.28 10.85
C ARG A 483 8.30 -0.72 10.95
N ALA A 484 8.02 -2.02 10.88
CA ALA A 484 6.69 -2.60 11.04
C ALA A 484 6.35 -2.89 12.51
N ASP A 485 7.35 -2.94 13.40
CA ASP A 485 7.16 -3.13 14.83
C ASP A 485 6.79 -1.81 15.50
N GLU A 486 5.56 -1.71 15.99
CA GLU A 486 5.03 -0.50 16.65
C GLU A 486 5.87 -0.06 17.86
N ALA A 487 6.50 -1.00 18.55
CA ALA A 487 7.31 -0.70 19.74
C ALA A 487 8.56 0.13 19.42
N VAL A 488 9.14 -0.05 18.23
CA VAL A 488 10.41 0.59 17.81
C VAL A 488 10.29 1.48 16.58
N SER A 489 9.15 1.49 15.88
CA SER A 489 8.93 2.29 14.66
C SER A 489 9.14 3.79 14.87
N HIS A 490 8.98 4.27 16.10
CA HIS A 490 9.25 5.66 16.47
C HIS A 490 10.75 6.05 16.39
N LEU A 491 11.65 5.06 16.34
CA LEU A 491 13.10 5.25 16.16
C LEU A 491 13.50 5.35 14.68
N TYR A 492 12.56 5.17 13.75
CA TYR A 492 12.81 5.33 12.33
C TYR A 492 13.07 6.81 12.01
N ASP A 493 14.33 7.16 11.80
CA ASP A 493 14.77 8.54 11.59
C ASP A 493 15.52 8.71 10.26
N PRO A 494 14.86 9.27 9.22
CA PRO A 494 15.50 9.59 7.95
C PRO A 494 16.59 10.66 8.03
N TRP A 495 16.58 11.50 9.09
CA TRP A 495 17.58 12.54 9.33
C TRP A 495 18.79 12.06 10.13
N HIS A 496 18.81 10.78 10.50
CA HIS A 496 19.92 10.24 11.29
C HIS A 496 21.27 10.43 10.59
N PRO A 497 22.31 11.00 11.26
CA PRO A 497 23.59 11.32 10.64
C PRO A 497 24.24 10.12 9.93
N ALA A 498 24.19 8.92 10.51
CA ALA A 498 24.76 7.71 9.88
C ALA A 498 24.08 7.38 8.54
N VAL A 499 22.75 7.56 8.43
CA VAL A 499 21.99 7.34 7.20
C VAL A 499 22.38 8.35 6.14
N LEU A 500 22.41 9.64 6.51
CA LEU A 500 22.79 10.72 5.59
C LEU A 500 24.22 10.56 5.08
N HIS A 501 25.16 10.11 5.94
CA HIS A 501 26.54 9.80 5.53
C HIS A 501 26.61 8.66 4.52
N LEU A 502 25.88 7.56 4.74
CA LEU A 502 25.84 6.43 3.78
C LEU A 502 25.26 6.86 2.43
N ILE A 503 24.21 7.68 2.41
CA ILE A 503 23.62 8.22 1.19
C ILE A 503 24.61 9.13 0.48
N ALA A 504 25.20 10.11 1.18
CA ALA A 504 26.17 11.05 0.60
C ALA A 504 27.41 10.33 0.05
N GLN A 505 27.94 9.35 0.78
CA GLN A 505 29.06 8.52 0.34
C GLN A 505 28.69 7.73 -0.92
N THR A 506 27.52 7.10 -0.95
CA THR A 506 27.03 6.32 -2.11
C THR A 506 26.93 7.20 -3.35
N ILE A 507 26.31 8.39 -3.23
CA ILE A 507 26.19 9.35 -4.33
C ILE A 507 27.55 9.82 -4.82
N SER A 508 28.43 10.22 -3.90
CA SER A 508 29.78 10.72 -4.22
C SER A 508 30.62 9.67 -4.96
N GLN A 509 30.64 8.42 -4.46
CA GLN A 509 31.41 7.34 -5.05
C GLN A 509 30.87 6.91 -6.44
N ALA A 510 29.54 6.84 -6.60
CA ALA A 510 28.93 6.52 -7.89
C ALA A 510 29.26 7.60 -8.92
N ASN A 511 29.11 8.89 -8.58
CA ASN A 511 29.45 10.01 -9.42
C ASN A 511 30.95 10.02 -9.80
N ALA A 512 31.85 9.76 -8.85
CA ALA A 512 33.29 9.70 -9.10
C ALA A 512 33.68 8.58 -10.07
N LEU A 513 32.90 7.50 -10.12
CA LEU A 513 33.10 6.38 -11.05
C LEU A 513 32.29 6.52 -12.36
N GLY A 514 31.58 7.65 -12.55
CA GLY A 514 30.76 7.91 -13.72
C GLY A 514 29.57 6.96 -13.87
N LYS A 515 29.07 6.42 -12.74
CA LYS A 515 27.93 5.51 -12.71
C LYS A 515 26.65 6.23 -12.30
N GLY A 516 25.53 5.84 -12.92
CA GLY A 516 24.22 6.39 -12.56
C GLY A 516 23.86 6.07 -11.10
N VAL A 517 23.32 7.08 -10.40
CA VAL A 517 22.78 6.91 -9.05
C VAL A 517 21.40 7.56 -8.94
N CYS A 518 20.43 6.80 -8.44
CA CYS A 518 19.07 7.24 -8.17
C CYS A 518 18.75 7.05 -6.69
N VAL A 519 17.80 7.80 -6.15
CA VAL A 519 17.13 7.49 -4.87
C VAL A 519 15.69 7.13 -5.18
N CYS A 520 15.22 5.97 -4.69
CA CYS A 520 13.87 5.45 -4.97
C CYS A 520 13.03 5.17 -3.71
N GLY A 521 13.59 5.38 -2.52
CA GLY A 521 12.84 5.31 -1.26
C GLY A 521 11.99 6.56 -1.02
N GLU A 522 11.30 6.60 0.11
CA GLU A 522 10.37 7.69 0.45
C GLU A 522 11.03 9.08 0.53
N MET A 523 12.31 9.14 0.90
CA MET A 523 13.06 10.39 0.93
C MET A 523 13.10 11.10 -0.45
N ALA A 524 13.02 10.37 -1.56
CA ALA A 524 13.00 10.96 -2.90
C ALA A 524 11.75 11.79 -3.17
N GLY A 525 10.62 11.41 -2.59
CA GLY A 525 9.32 12.07 -2.75
C GLY A 525 9.01 13.09 -1.63
N ASP A 526 9.89 13.23 -0.65
CA ASP A 526 9.71 14.21 0.43
C ASP A 526 10.42 15.53 0.08
N PRO A 527 9.66 16.64 -0.07
CA PRO A 527 10.22 17.95 -0.35
C PRO A 527 11.27 18.42 0.65
N ALA A 528 11.26 17.92 1.89
CA ALA A 528 12.23 18.30 2.93
C ALA A 528 13.66 17.83 2.59
N PHE A 529 13.80 16.73 1.84
CA PHE A 529 15.10 16.17 1.47
C PHE A 529 15.59 16.61 0.08
N THR A 530 14.73 17.22 -0.75
CA THR A 530 15.06 17.52 -2.16
C THR A 530 16.37 18.32 -2.29
N GLU A 531 16.46 19.44 -1.59
CA GLU A 531 17.64 20.31 -1.67
C GLU A 531 18.89 19.63 -1.09
N LEU A 532 18.76 18.86 -0.01
CA LEU A 532 19.87 18.12 0.58
C LEU A 532 20.41 17.05 -0.38
N LEU A 533 19.53 16.26 -1.00
CA LEU A 533 19.93 15.24 -1.97
C LEU A 533 20.61 15.85 -3.21
N LEU A 534 20.10 16.98 -3.70
CA LEU A 534 20.72 17.71 -4.80
C LEU A 534 22.09 18.29 -4.41
N ALA A 535 22.24 18.77 -3.17
CA ALA A 535 23.52 19.26 -2.63
C ALA A 535 24.55 18.13 -2.51
N MET A 536 24.13 16.88 -2.22
CA MET A 536 24.97 15.68 -2.22
C MET A 536 25.44 15.28 -3.63
N GLY A 537 24.89 15.92 -4.68
CA GLY A 537 25.23 15.63 -6.08
C GLY A 537 24.28 14.64 -6.77
N LEU A 538 23.13 14.30 -6.15
CA LEU A 538 22.12 13.47 -6.79
C LEU A 538 21.45 14.21 -7.95
N ARG A 539 21.15 13.48 -9.05
CA ARG A 539 20.50 14.02 -10.24
C ARG A 539 19.34 13.16 -10.75
N SER A 540 19.01 12.07 -10.05
CA SER A 540 17.89 11.19 -10.40
C SER A 540 17.13 10.80 -9.14
N LEU A 541 15.83 11.09 -9.09
CA LEU A 541 14.92 10.81 -7.98
C LEU A 541 13.70 10.04 -8.51
N SER A 542 13.34 8.96 -7.85
CA SER A 542 12.17 8.15 -8.19
C SER A 542 11.19 8.09 -7.02
N MET A 543 9.94 8.46 -7.27
CA MET A 543 8.93 8.65 -6.23
C MET A 543 7.54 8.26 -6.74
N HIS A 544 6.56 8.23 -5.86
CA HIS A 544 5.18 8.06 -6.29
C HIS A 544 4.75 9.16 -7.28
N PRO A 545 4.00 8.87 -8.36
CA PRO A 545 3.61 9.84 -9.39
C PRO A 545 3.02 11.14 -8.84
N ALA A 546 2.19 11.08 -7.80
CA ALA A 546 1.58 12.25 -7.18
C ALA A 546 2.59 13.25 -6.57
N GLN A 547 3.80 12.80 -6.24
CA GLN A 547 4.84 13.64 -5.62
C GLN A 547 5.71 14.38 -6.64
N VAL A 548 5.75 13.91 -7.90
CA VAL A 548 6.65 14.42 -8.96
C VAL A 548 6.53 15.94 -9.13
N SER A 549 5.32 16.47 -9.19
CA SER A 549 5.09 17.91 -9.40
C SER A 549 5.59 18.77 -8.23
N SER A 550 5.43 18.30 -7.00
CA SER A 550 5.92 18.96 -5.77
C SER A 550 7.44 19.00 -5.75
N ILE A 551 8.09 17.87 -6.03
CA ILE A 551 9.56 17.79 -6.09
C ILE A 551 10.09 18.63 -7.26
N LYS A 552 9.42 18.60 -8.43
CA LYS A 552 9.78 19.46 -9.58
C LYS A 552 9.80 20.94 -9.20
N GLN A 553 8.80 21.40 -8.44
CA GLN A 553 8.75 22.77 -7.97
C GLN A 553 9.96 23.13 -7.09
N ARG A 554 10.40 22.19 -6.21
CA ARG A 554 11.60 22.37 -5.39
C ARG A 554 12.87 22.42 -6.25
N VAL A 555 13.02 21.50 -7.18
CA VAL A 555 14.16 21.47 -8.13
C VAL A 555 14.30 22.80 -8.88
N LEU A 556 13.19 23.32 -9.42
CA LEU A 556 13.19 24.58 -10.19
C LEU A 556 13.58 25.82 -9.34
N ARG A 557 13.54 25.72 -8.02
CA ARG A 557 13.91 26.81 -7.10
C ARG A 557 15.25 26.58 -6.40
N CYS A 558 15.89 25.45 -6.66
CA CYS A 558 17.12 25.03 -5.99
C CYS A 558 18.35 25.49 -6.78
N ASP A 559 19.34 26.06 -6.07
CA ASP A 559 20.71 26.22 -6.56
C ASP A 559 21.58 25.14 -5.90
N ALA A 560 21.77 24.03 -6.60
CA ALA A 560 22.43 22.84 -6.07
C ALA A 560 23.91 23.11 -5.74
N ARG A 561 24.59 23.92 -6.57
CA ARG A 561 26.01 24.27 -6.37
C ARG A 561 26.19 25.12 -5.13
N ALA A 562 25.34 26.11 -4.92
CA ALA A 562 25.42 26.95 -3.73
C ALA A 562 25.15 26.14 -2.45
N LEU A 563 24.23 25.15 -2.51
CA LEU A 563 23.92 24.28 -1.38
C LEU A 563 25.03 23.27 -1.06
N SER A 564 25.77 22.79 -2.05
CA SER A 564 26.84 21.82 -1.83
C SER A 564 27.95 22.35 -0.91
N SER A 565 28.17 23.67 -0.86
CA SER A 565 29.14 24.28 0.04
C SER A 565 28.76 24.16 1.54
N TYR A 566 27.49 23.97 1.84
CA TYR A 566 26.98 23.81 3.21
C TYR A 566 26.79 22.35 3.63
N LEU A 567 26.96 21.42 2.70
CA LEU A 567 26.76 19.99 2.96
C LEU A 567 27.58 19.45 4.14
N PRO A 568 28.88 19.78 4.31
CA PRO A 568 29.64 19.34 5.47
C PRO A 568 29.01 19.77 6.80
N THR A 569 28.58 21.03 6.88
CA THR A 569 27.94 21.57 8.09
C THR A 569 26.65 20.81 8.47
N VAL A 570 25.87 20.40 7.46
CA VAL A 570 24.64 19.63 7.72
C VAL A 570 24.96 18.20 8.13
N LEU A 571 25.93 17.56 7.49
CA LEU A 571 26.29 16.18 7.77
C LEU A 571 26.99 16.01 9.13
N GLU A 572 27.71 17.03 9.59
CA GLU A 572 28.43 17.04 10.87
C GLU A 572 27.58 17.53 12.05
N ALA A 573 26.36 18.02 11.80
CA ALA A 573 25.48 18.53 12.83
C ALA A 573 24.88 17.40 13.68
N ASP A 574 24.74 17.63 14.98
CA ASP A 574 24.03 16.71 15.89
C ASP A 574 22.53 16.58 15.53
N ALA A 575 21.94 17.64 14.96
CA ALA A 575 20.57 17.69 14.45
C ALA A 575 20.56 18.18 12.99
N PRO A 576 20.82 17.30 11.99
CA PRO A 576 20.92 17.67 10.58
C PRO A 576 19.66 18.35 10.03
N GLN A 577 18.47 17.94 10.50
CA GLN A 577 17.21 18.54 10.12
C GLN A 577 17.15 20.03 10.48
N ASP A 578 17.53 20.38 11.69
CA ASP A 578 17.53 21.77 12.17
C ASP A 578 18.59 22.62 11.45
N ALA A 579 19.78 22.04 11.22
CA ALA A 579 20.83 22.68 10.47
C ALA A 579 20.39 22.97 9.02
N CYS A 580 19.78 22.02 8.35
CA CYS A 580 19.23 22.18 7.01
C CYS A 580 18.12 23.26 6.99
N ALA A 581 17.17 23.21 7.93
CA ALA A 581 16.10 24.19 8.03
C ALA A 581 16.61 25.61 8.34
N ALA A 582 17.66 25.76 9.14
CA ALA A 582 18.29 27.05 9.43
C ALA A 582 18.94 27.66 8.17
N LEU A 583 19.64 26.85 7.38
CA LEU A 583 20.25 27.28 6.12
C LEU A 583 19.21 27.71 5.08
N MET A 584 18.08 27.01 5.00
CA MET A 584 16.98 27.38 4.10
C MET A 584 16.27 28.68 4.47
N ARG A 585 16.22 29.02 5.76
CA ARG A 585 15.63 30.29 6.24
C ARG A 585 16.50 31.54 5.99
N GLN A 586 17.79 31.36 5.77
CA GLN A 586 18.72 32.45 5.48
C GLN A 586 18.75 32.90 4.03
N ARG A 587 18.01 32.21 3.16
CA ARG A 587 17.84 32.46 1.72
C ARG A 587 16.43 32.96 1.40
#